data_3409bbcf3d1141b7194985a5be6d8692
#
_entry.id   3409bbcf3d1141b7194985a5be6d8692
#
_cell.length_a   1.000
_cell.length_b   1.000
_cell.length_c   1.000
_cell.angle_alpha   90.00
_cell.angle_beta   90.00
_cell.angle_gamma   90.00
#
_symmetry.space_group_name_H-M   'P 1'
#
loop_
_entity.id
_entity.type
_entity.pdbx_description
1 polymer ?
#
loop_
_entity_poly.entity_id
_entity_poly.type
_entity_poly.pdbx_seq_one_letter_code
_entity_poly.pdbx_strand_id
1 'polypeptide(L)'
;STEFPIDFPFFALGDIDVTITTAAGVDTVISRGTGANTFAVSGVAVDDGFSGGHITLGSVYTSVTVTITRDIPIERTSDFATSGPFNISSLNTELDKIYGVMQQIETNNDRSLTMPDSDSLSSITLPTNLSRRGLVLGFNSSTGSAEAVNHITTAAVSVSTVSVGGSATASVSQSGN
;
A
#
# COMPACT_ATOMS: atom_id res chain seq x y z
N SER A 1 5.80 -23.48 -9.22
CA SER A 1 5.83 -22.86 -10.56
C SER A 1 6.80 -21.68 -10.56
N THR A 2 7.36 -21.37 -11.71
CA THR A 2 8.15 -20.14 -11.93
C THR A 2 7.41 -19.17 -12.85
N GLU A 3 6.30 -19.57 -13.44
CA GLU A 3 5.51 -18.79 -14.36
C GLU A 3 4.14 -18.45 -13.75
N PHE A 4 3.74 -17.16 -13.83
CA PHE A 4 2.50 -16.63 -13.26
C PHE A 4 1.85 -15.69 -14.27
N PRO A 5 0.51 -15.75 -14.46
CA PRO A 5 -0.21 -14.92 -15.41
C PRO A 5 -0.28 -13.46 -14.92
N ILE A 6 -0.35 -12.55 -15.89
CA ILE A 6 -0.74 -11.15 -15.71
C ILE A 6 -2.10 -10.99 -16.38
N ASP A 7 -3.15 -10.79 -15.58
CA ASP A 7 -4.54 -10.77 -16.02
C ASP A 7 -5.07 -9.34 -16.25
N PHE A 8 -4.21 -8.35 -16.29
CA PHE A 8 -4.55 -6.95 -16.48
C PHE A 8 -3.70 -6.32 -17.59
N PRO A 9 -4.20 -5.28 -18.28
CA PRO A 9 -3.43 -4.57 -19.31
C PRO A 9 -2.35 -3.68 -18.69
N PHE A 10 -1.25 -3.50 -19.45
CA PHE A 10 -0.13 -2.62 -19.09
C PHE A 10 0.50 -2.04 -20.37
N PHE A 11 1.21 -0.91 -20.28
CA PHE A 11 1.71 -0.17 -21.46
C PHE A 11 3.16 -0.50 -21.81
N ALA A 12 3.97 -0.78 -20.80
CA ALA A 12 5.37 -1.15 -20.99
C ALA A 12 5.75 -2.32 -20.09
N LEU A 13 6.71 -3.14 -20.51
CA LEU A 13 7.22 -4.24 -19.66
C LEU A 13 7.78 -3.72 -18.33
N GLY A 14 8.14 -2.43 -18.28
CA GLY A 14 8.63 -1.75 -17.09
C GLY A 14 7.58 -1.40 -16.04
N ASP A 15 6.29 -1.43 -16.44
CA ASP A 15 5.17 -1.10 -15.55
C ASP A 15 4.80 -2.24 -14.60
N ILE A 16 5.52 -3.35 -14.64
CA ILE A 16 5.24 -4.53 -13.82
C ILE A 16 6.25 -4.64 -12.69
N ASP A 17 5.73 -4.65 -11.47
CA ASP A 17 6.46 -4.93 -10.24
C ASP A 17 6.07 -6.28 -9.65
N VAL A 18 7.03 -6.94 -9.03
CA VAL A 18 6.83 -8.25 -8.39
C VAL A 18 7.37 -8.25 -6.98
N THR A 19 6.50 -8.61 -6.05
CA THR A 19 6.84 -8.79 -4.63
C THR A 19 6.63 -10.24 -4.22
N ILE A 20 7.61 -10.80 -3.55
CA ILE A 20 7.56 -12.13 -2.94
C ILE A 20 7.32 -11.96 -1.44
N THR A 21 6.21 -12.51 -0.95
CA THR A 21 5.87 -12.50 0.48
C THR A 21 6.07 -13.90 1.06
N THR A 22 6.92 -14.05 2.05
CA THR A 22 7.15 -15.32 2.75
C THR A 22 5.98 -15.67 3.68
N ALA A 23 5.90 -16.93 4.13
CA ALA A 23 4.91 -17.36 5.12
C ALA A 23 5.01 -16.62 6.47
N ALA A 24 6.16 -16.01 6.76
CA ALA A 24 6.37 -15.16 7.94
C ALA A 24 5.91 -13.70 7.72
N GLY A 25 5.33 -13.36 6.54
CA GLY A 25 4.88 -12.01 6.22
C GLY A 25 6.02 -11.05 5.84
N VAL A 26 7.18 -11.57 5.45
CA VAL A 26 8.29 -10.71 4.99
C VAL A 26 8.19 -10.52 3.49
N ASP A 27 8.11 -9.26 3.07
CA ASP A 27 8.04 -8.84 1.68
C ASP A 27 9.43 -8.57 1.12
N THR A 28 9.66 -9.03 -0.11
CA THR A 28 10.86 -8.76 -0.89
C THR A 28 10.47 -8.37 -2.30
N VAL A 29 10.75 -7.14 -2.69
CA VAL A 29 10.61 -6.68 -4.08
C VAL A 29 11.78 -7.25 -4.88
N ILE A 30 11.48 -7.92 -5.99
CA ILE A 30 12.50 -8.48 -6.87
C ILE A 30 12.65 -7.63 -8.14
N SER A 31 13.88 -7.53 -8.63
CA SER A 31 14.18 -6.71 -9.81
C SER A 31 13.91 -7.48 -11.11
N ARG A 32 13.55 -6.75 -12.15
CA ARG A 32 13.46 -7.32 -13.50
C ARG A 32 14.83 -7.71 -14.03
N GLY A 33 14.94 -8.90 -14.61
CA GLY A 33 16.21 -9.40 -15.15
C GLY A 33 16.14 -10.88 -15.52
N THR A 34 17.29 -11.49 -15.81
CA THR A 34 17.43 -12.89 -16.25
C THR A 34 18.25 -13.75 -15.31
N GLY A 35 18.53 -13.30 -14.10
CA GLY A 35 19.32 -14.02 -13.10
C GLY A 35 18.48 -14.64 -11.99
N ALA A 36 19.15 -15.28 -11.03
CA ALA A 36 18.52 -15.70 -9.79
C ALA A 36 17.96 -14.47 -9.03
N ASN A 37 16.82 -14.64 -8.34
CA ASN A 37 16.12 -13.58 -7.62
C ASN A 37 15.70 -12.39 -8.50
N THR A 38 15.44 -12.63 -9.78
CA THR A 38 14.87 -11.67 -10.71
C THR A 38 13.60 -12.22 -11.36
N PHE A 39 12.92 -11.41 -12.14
CA PHE A 39 11.81 -11.85 -12.98
C PHE A 39 11.92 -11.30 -14.40
N ALA A 40 11.42 -12.04 -15.36
CA ALA A 40 11.21 -11.60 -16.73
C ALA A 40 9.71 -11.39 -16.97
N VAL A 41 9.36 -10.43 -17.83
CA VAL A 41 7.97 -10.15 -18.24
C VAL A 41 7.83 -10.48 -19.72
N SER A 42 6.75 -11.18 -20.06
CA SER A 42 6.28 -11.38 -21.42
C SER A 42 4.85 -10.92 -21.55
N GLY A 43 4.53 -10.10 -22.55
CA GLY A 43 3.22 -9.53 -22.75
C GLY A 43 2.58 -9.97 -24.07
N VAL A 44 1.25 -10.02 -24.09
CA VAL A 44 0.46 -10.19 -25.33
C VAL A 44 0.26 -8.81 -25.93
N ALA A 45 1.03 -8.49 -26.97
CA ALA A 45 1.04 -7.18 -27.59
C ALA A 45 -0.32 -6.82 -28.22
N VAL A 46 -0.74 -5.58 -28.01
CA VAL A 46 -1.87 -4.90 -28.66
C VAL A 46 -1.42 -3.53 -29.16
N ASP A 47 -2.28 -2.79 -29.85
CA ASP A 47 -1.90 -1.51 -30.47
C ASP A 47 -1.29 -0.48 -29.49
N ASP A 48 -1.78 -0.48 -28.23
CA ASP A 48 -1.40 0.50 -27.22
C ASP A 48 -0.69 -0.11 -26.00
N GLY A 49 0.01 -1.24 -26.17
CA GLY A 49 0.74 -1.91 -25.08
C GLY A 49 0.51 -3.40 -25.04
N PHE A 50 0.05 -3.92 -23.92
CA PHE A 50 -0.16 -5.34 -23.69
C PHE A 50 -1.51 -5.59 -23.01
N SER A 51 -2.30 -6.55 -23.52
CA SER A 51 -3.61 -6.91 -22.93
C SER A 51 -3.49 -7.80 -21.68
N GLY A 52 -2.29 -8.25 -21.36
CA GLY A 52 -1.93 -9.18 -20.30
C GLY A 52 -0.65 -9.90 -20.66
N GLY A 53 -0.32 -10.98 -19.96
CA GLY A 53 0.90 -11.73 -20.23
C GLY A 53 1.25 -12.69 -19.11
N HIS A 54 2.55 -12.83 -18.85
CA HIS A 54 3.06 -13.61 -17.72
C HIS A 54 4.40 -13.09 -17.24
N ILE A 55 4.71 -13.34 -15.98
CA ILE A 55 6.07 -13.23 -15.44
C ILE A 55 6.70 -14.61 -15.36
N THR A 56 8.02 -14.67 -15.52
CA THR A 56 8.83 -15.85 -15.26
C THR A 56 9.87 -15.52 -14.20
N LEU A 57 9.79 -16.18 -13.05
CA LEU A 57 10.76 -16.01 -11.96
C LEU A 57 12.07 -16.73 -12.29
N GLY A 58 13.19 -16.06 -12.06
CA GLY A 58 14.53 -16.63 -12.25
C GLY A 58 14.93 -17.68 -11.20
N SER A 59 14.14 -17.83 -10.13
CA SER A 59 14.32 -18.85 -9.09
C SER A 59 12.99 -19.49 -8.72
N VAL A 60 13.04 -20.73 -8.24
CA VAL A 60 11.88 -21.41 -7.64
C VAL A 60 11.73 -20.97 -6.19
N TYR A 61 10.58 -20.44 -5.85
CA TYR A 61 10.20 -20.10 -4.47
C TYR A 61 9.18 -21.12 -3.94
N THR A 62 9.30 -21.49 -2.68
CA THR A 62 8.37 -22.41 -1.99
C THR A 62 7.72 -21.73 -0.80
N SER A 63 6.43 -22.00 -0.58
CA SER A 63 5.66 -21.45 0.54
C SER A 63 5.69 -19.91 0.58
N VAL A 64 5.51 -19.29 -0.59
CA VAL A 64 5.43 -17.83 -0.75
C VAL A 64 4.17 -17.42 -1.51
N THR A 65 3.76 -16.17 -1.31
CA THR A 65 2.81 -15.48 -2.17
C THR A 65 3.57 -14.62 -3.17
N VAL A 66 3.22 -14.71 -4.44
CA VAL A 66 3.74 -13.84 -5.50
C VAL A 66 2.70 -12.78 -5.80
N THR A 67 3.02 -11.54 -5.54
CA THR A 67 2.16 -10.40 -5.85
C THR A 67 2.71 -9.69 -7.08
N ILE A 68 1.87 -9.55 -8.11
CA ILE A 68 2.19 -8.84 -9.35
C ILE A 68 1.35 -7.57 -9.36
N THR A 69 1.99 -6.43 -9.47
CA THR A 69 1.32 -5.13 -9.51
C THR A 69 1.72 -4.34 -10.74
N ARG A 70 0.84 -3.42 -11.13
CA ARG A 70 1.12 -2.45 -12.17
C ARG A 70 1.54 -1.13 -11.51
N ASP A 71 2.68 -0.58 -11.94
CA ASP A 71 3.18 0.73 -11.53
C ASP A 71 3.48 1.57 -12.78
N ILE A 72 2.47 2.31 -13.25
CA ILE A 72 2.60 3.22 -14.38
C ILE A 72 3.18 4.54 -13.84
N PRO A 73 4.30 5.02 -14.40
CA PRO A 73 4.86 6.32 -14.03
C PRO A 73 3.86 7.46 -14.26
N ILE A 74 3.70 8.35 -13.28
CA ILE A 74 2.88 9.56 -13.41
C ILE A 74 3.69 10.60 -14.16
N GLU A 75 3.86 10.39 -15.45
CA GLU A 75 4.60 11.28 -16.33
C GLU A 75 3.94 11.37 -17.71
N ARG A 76 4.03 12.53 -18.34
CA ARG A 76 3.61 12.70 -19.71
C ARG A 76 4.77 12.37 -20.63
N THR A 77 4.64 11.31 -21.43
CA THR A 77 5.68 10.86 -22.36
C THR A 77 5.44 11.32 -23.80
N SER A 78 4.20 11.74 -24.13
CA SER A 78 3.84 12.21 -25.48
C SER A 78 3.71 13.71 -25.54
N ASP A 79 4.27 14.32 -26.57
CA ASP A 79 4.03 15.72 -26.92
C ASP A 79 3.25 15.80 -28.23
N PHE A 80 2.16 16.59 -28.23
CA PHE A 80 1.33 16.76 -29.42
C PHE A 80 1.85 17.97 -30.21
N ALA A 81 2.11 17.77 -31.50
CA ALA A 81 2.54 18.85 -32.36
C ALA A 81 1.50 19.98 -32.39
N THR A 82 1.97 21.22 -32.26
CA THR A 82 1.11 22.42 -32.33
C THR A 82 0.65 22.75 -33.76
N SER A 83 1.21 22.07 -34.76
CA SER A 83 0.85 22.22 -36.18
C SER A 83 1.11 20.91 -36.94
N GLY A 84 0.32 20.61 -37.95
CA GLY A 84 0.41 19.39 -38.73
C GLY A 84 -0.72 18.37 -38.41
N PRO A 85 -0.65 17.16 -38.98
CA PRO A 85 -1.68 16.15 -38.75
C PRO A 85 -1.68 15.71 -37.29
N PHE A 86 -2.88 15.75 -36.68
CA PHE A 86 -3.09 15.30 -35.32
C PHE A 86 -3.09 13.76 -35.23
N ASN A 87 -2.28 13.18 -34.36
CA ASN A 87 -2.21 11.74 -34.17
C ASN A 87 -3.22 11.29 -33.10
N ILE A 88 -4.37 10.77 -33.54
CA ILE A 88 -5.44 10.29 -32.68
C ILE A 88 -5.01 9.06 -31.87
N SER A 89 -4.18 8.18 -32.43
CA SER A 89 -3.68 6.98 -31.72
C SER A 89 -2.85 7.39 -30.49
N SER A 90 -1.92 8.34 -30.67
CA SER A 90 -1.12 8.85 -29.53
C SER A 90 -1.98 9.50 -28.45
N LEU A 91 -3.08 10.18 -28.82
CA LEU A 91 -4.02 10.74 -27.84
C LEU A 91 -4.75 9.64 -27.08
N ASN A 92 -5.23 8.61 -27.78
CA ASN A 92 -5.91 7.48 -27.13
C ASN A 92 -4.97 6.79 -26.15
N THR A 93 -3.73 6.51 -26.54
CA THR A 93 -2.72 5.90 -25.65
C THR A 93 -2.48 6.75 -24.39
N GLU A 94 -2.40 8.09 -24.52
CA GLU A 94 -2.24 8.97 -23.35
C GLU A 94 -3.48 8.96 -22.46
N LEU A 95 -4.69 8.94 -23.03
CA LEU A 95 -5.92 8.84 -22.25
C LEU A 95 -6.00 7.49 -21.50
N ASP A 96 -5.65 6.38 -22.14
CA ASP A 96 -5.65 5.06 -21.55
C ASP A 96 -4.62 4.96 -20.41
N LYS A 97 -3.45 5.57 -20.55
CA LYS A 97 -2.47 5.70 -19.46
C LYS A 97 -3.03 6.48 -18.28
N ILE A 98 -3.72 7.61 -18.54
CA ILE A 98 -4.35 8.40 -17.47
C ILE A 98 -5.38 7.55 -16.71
N TYR A 99 -6.23 6.80 -17.41
CA TYR A 99 -7.18 5.88 -16.77
C TYR A 99 -6.46 4.78 -15.97
N GLY A 100 -5.38 4.21 -16.50
CA GLY A 100 -4.54 3.25 -15.78
C GLY A 100 -3.97 3.80 -14.48
N VAL A 101 -3.45 5.02 -14.51
CA VAL A 101 -2.94 5.73 -13.33
C VAL A 101 -4.07 6.02 -12.32
N MET A 102 -5.25 6.45 -12.79
CA MET A 102 -6.40 6.69 -11.91
C MET A 102 -6.83 5.40 -11.19
N GLN A 103 -6.91 4.26 -11.86
CA GLN A 103 -7.20 2.97 -11.26
C GLN A 103 -6.15 2.57 -10.21
N GLN A 104 -4.88 2.86 -10.48
CA GLN A 104 -3.78 2.61 -9.55
C GLN A 104 -3.91 3.48 -8.29
N ILE A 105 -4.24 4.76 -8.45
CA ILE A 105 -4.49 5.68 -7.34
C ILE A 105 -5.70 5.21 -6.51
N GLU A 106 -6.79 4.81 -7.15
CA GLU A 106 -7.98 4.26 -6.49
C GLU A 106 -7.62 3.02 -5.65
N THR A 107 -6.92 2.05 -6.24
CA THR A 107 -6.44 0.86 -5.52
C THR A 107 -5.55 1.19 -4.32
N ASN A 108 -4.69 2.20 -4.44
CA ASN A 108 -3.83 2.65 -3.34
C ASN A 108 -4.64 3.38 -2.25
N ASN A 109 -5.64 4.15 -2.66
CA ASN A 109 -6.53 4.84 -1.74
C ASN A 109 -7.39 3.86 -0.93
N ASP A 110 -7.90 2.79 -1.54
CA ASP A 110 -8.67 1.73 -0.87
C ASP A 110 -7.88 1.00 0.22
N ARG A 111 -6.56 1.05 0.16
CA ARG A 111 -5.64 0.49 1.17
C ARG A 111 -5.20 1.52 2.22
N SER A 112 -5.70 2.74 2.13
CA SER A 112 -5.35 3.85 3.02
C SER A 112 -6.40 4.05 4.10
N LEU A 113 -6.00 4.68 5.21
CA LEU A 113 -6.96 5.18 6.18
C LEU A 113 -7.64 6.42 5.60
N THR A 114 -8.94 6.32 5.35
CA THR A 114 -9.75 7.42 4.84
C THR A 114 -10.71 7.91 5.90
N MET A 115 -11.03 9.21 5.86
CA MET A 115 -12.09 9.79 6.67
C MET A 115 -13.43 9.67 5.95
N PRO A 116 -14.55 9.48 6.68
CA PRO A 116 -15.88 9.63 6.10
C PRO A 116 -16.08 11.02 5.49
N ASP A 117 -16.83 11.11 4.39
CA ASP A 117 -17.15 12.38 3.73
C ASP A 117 -17.93 13.35 4.62
N SER A 118 -18.58 12.83 5.67
CA SER A 118 -19.33 13.60 6.67
C SER A 118 -18.43 14.32 7.67
N ASP A 119 -17.16 13.94 7.77
CA ASP A 119 -16.24 14.55 8.72
C ASP A 119 -15.67 15.85 8.17
N SER A 120 -15.50 16.85 9.05
CA SER A 120 -14.81 18.07 8.66
C SER A 120 -13.31 17.79 8.51
N LEU A 121 -12.68 18.36 7.47
CA LEU A 121 -11.25 18.22 7.15
C LEU A 121 -10.31 18.83 8.21
N SER A 122 -10.70 18.95 9.45
CA SER A 122 -9.88 19.46 10.53
C SER A 122 -8.85 18.40 10.95
N SER A 123 -7.62 18.60 10.48
CA SER A 123 -6.40 18.01 11.06
C SER A 123 -6.29 16.48 11.09
N ILE A 124 -6.20 15.86 9.93
CA ILE A 124 -5.70 14.46 9.79
C ILE A 124 -4.17 14.40 9.73
N THR A 125 -3.49 15.54 9.84
CA THR A 125 -2.03 15.59 9.75
C THR A 125 -1.41 14.90 10.95
N LEU A 126 -0.73 13.80 10.71
CA LEU A 126 0.03 13.10 11.74
C LEU A 126 1.15 14.01 12.27
N PRO A 127 1.46 13.94 13.56
CA PRO A 127 2.65 14.60 14.12
C PRO A 127 3.93 14.21 13.38
N THR A 128 4.96 15.04 13.47
CA THR A 128 6.25 14.78 12.83
C THR A 128 6.84 13.43 13.26
N ASN A 129 7.74 12.86 12.45
CA ASN A 129 8.40 11.59 12.75
C ASN A 129 9.00 11.58 14.17
N LEU A 130 9.69 12.64 14.56
CA LEU A 130 10.30 12.74 15.91
C LEU A 130 9.25 12.74 17.02
N SER A 131 8.11 13.42 16.81
CA SER A 131 7.04 13.54 17.81
C SER A 131 6.21 12.27 17.99
N ARG A 132 6.19 11.37 16.99
CA ARG A 132 5.40 10.12 17.04
C ARG A 132 6.22 8.86 17.30
N ARG A 133 7.55 8.96 17.46
CA ARG A 133 8.43 7.80 17.70
C ARG A 133 8.09 7.13 19.03
N GLY A 134 7.83 5.81 18.98
CA GLY A 134 7.49 5.04 20.18
C GLY A 134 6.05 5.26 20.68
N LEU A 135 5.24 6.02 19.97
CA LEU A 135 3.85 6.28 20.27
C LEU A 135 2.92 5.48 19.35
N VAL A 136 1.65 5.34 19.73
CA VAL A 136 0.60 4.73 18.91
C VAL A 136 -0.30 5.82 18.34
N LEU A 137 -0.94 5.50 17.21
CA LEU A 137 -1.98 6.36 16.66
C LEU A 137 -3.22 6.24 17.54
N GLY A 138 -3.69 7.34 18.06
CA GLY A 138 -4.93 7.48 18.78
C GLY A 138 -5.80 8.57 18.19
N PHE A 139 -7.00 8.73 18.73
CA PHE A 139 -7.91 9.79 18.35
C PHE A 139 -8.28 10.60 19.59
N ASN A 140 -8.16 11.91 19.48
CA ASN A 140 -8.51 12.83 20.55
C ASN A 140 -9.97 12.65 20.98
N SER A 141 -10.21 12.45 22.28
CA SER A 141 -11.54 12.15 22.81
C SER A 141 -12.58 13.28 22.66
N SER A 142 -12.13 14.52 22.44
CA SER A 142 -12.98 15.68 22.31
C SER A 142 -13.15 16.13 20.86
N THR A 143 -12.12 15.99 20.03
CA THR A 143 -12.11 16.49 18.64
C THR A 143 -12.17 15.39 17.60
N GLY A 144 -11.87 14.13 17.97
CA GLY A 144 -11.72 13.03 17.02
C GLY A 144 -10.47 13.13 16.14
N SER A 145 -9.64 14.16 16.32
CA SER A 145 -8.41 14.33 15.51
C SER A 145 -7.39 13.26 15.78
N ALA A 146 -6.66 12.85 14.74
CA ALA A 146 -5.56 11.90 14.87
C ALA A 146 -4.42 12.50 15.72
N GLU A 147 -3.96 11.77 16.72
CA GLU A 147 -2.86 12.18 17.58
C GLU A 147 -1.93 11.01 17.91
N ALA A 148 -0.70 11.34 18.30
CA ALA A 148 0.25 10.36 18.79
C ALA A 148 0.12 10.25 20.31
N VAL A 149 -0.31 9.07 20.79
CA VAL A 149 -0.55 8.81 22.20
C VAL A 149 0.40 7.76 22.75
N ASN A 150 0.64 7.80 24.06
CA ASN A 150 1.51 6.83 24.72
C ASN A 150 0.91 5.42 24.64
N HIS A 151 1.73 4.46 24.29
CA HIS A 151 1.40 3.05 24.39
C HIS A 151 1.35 2.63 25.86
N ILE A 152 0.28 1.94 26.28
CA ILE A 152 0.20 1.36 27.62
C ILE A 152 1.13 0.15 27.67
N THR A 153 2.29 0.29 28.29
CA THR A 153 3.27 -0.80 28.44
C THR A 153 3.04 -1.63 29.69
N THR A 154 2.38 -1.06 30.72
CA THR A 154 2.10 -1.73 32.00
C THR A 154 0.74 -1.32 32.55
N ALA A 155 -0.07 -2.30 32.93
CA ALA A 155 -1.24 -2.08 33.78
C ALA A 155 -0.88 -2.56 35.19
N ALA A 156 -0.85 -1.66 36.16
CA ALA A 156 -0.69 -2.04 37.54
C ALA A 156 -2.06 -2.36 38.16
N VAL A 157 -2.25 -3.59 38.61
CA VAL A 157 -3.43 -3.99 39.40
C VAL A 157 -3.04 -3.97 40.83
N SER A 158 -3.57 -3.02 41.61
CA SER A 158 -3.45 -3.05 43.08
C SER A 158 -4.65 -3.78 43.68
N VAL A 159 -4.37 -4.86 44.39
CA VAL A 159 -5.39 -5.56 45.17
C VAL A 159 -5.23 -5.15 46.64
N SER A 160 -6.23 -4.47 47.17
CA SER A 160 -6.28 -4.24 48.63
C SER A 160 -6.83 -5.47 49.33
N THR A 161 -6.11 -6.00 50.33
CA THR A 161 -6.60 -7.05 51.24
C THR A 161 -7.62 -6.44 52.15
N VAL A 162 -8.82 -7.00 52.17
CA VAL A 162 -9.88 -6.67 53.14
C VAL A 162 -9.90 -7.69 54.28
N SER A 163 -10.14 -7.21 55.48
CA SER A 163 -10.36 -8.08 56.65
C SER A 163 -11.61 -8.93 56.46
N VAL A 164 -11.67 -10.05 57.19
CA VAL A 164 -12.79 -11.00 57.15
C VAL A 164 -14.12 -10.27 57.35
N GLY A 165 -15.01 -10.36 56.32
CA GLY A 165 -16.34 -9.73 56.32
C GLY A 165 -16.47 -8.49 55.43
N GLY A 166 -15.40 -8.00 54.81
CA GLY A 166 -15.44 -6.90 53.79
C GLY A 166 -15.46 -7.40 52.35
N SER A 167 -16.01 -6.59 51.44
CA SER A 167 -15.93 -6.85 49.98
C SER A 167 -14.56 -6.46 49.43
N ALA A 168 -13.92 -7.37 48.69
CA ALA A 168 -12.68 -7.05 47.98
C ALA A 168 -12.99 -6.16 46.76
N THR A 169 -12.30 -5.06 46.66
CA THR A 169 -12.33 -4.20 45.47
C THR A 169 -10.99 -4.26 44.71
N ALA A 170 -11.04 -4.58 43.44
CA ALA A 170 -9.89 -4.45 42.57
C ALA A 170 -10.04 -3.17 41.76
N SER A 171 -9.02 -2.30 41.78
CA SER A 171 -8.98 -1.12 40.89
C SER A 171 -7.82 -1.26 39.93
N VAL A 172 -8.08 -0.99 38.65
CA VAL A 172 -7.04 -0.87 37.65
C VAL A 172 -6.82 0.61 37.42
N SER A 173 -5.63 1.09 37.74
CA SER A 173 -5.24 2.48 37.39
C SER A 173 -4.29 2.47 36.25
N GLN A 174 -4.58 3.30 35.24
CA GLN A 174 -3.69 3.60 34.15
C GLN A 174 -2.81 4.77 34.54
N SER A 175 -1.51 4.55 34.63
CA SER A 175 -0.52 5.61 34.76
C SER A 175 0.17 5.78 33.42
N GLY A 176 -0.16 6.86 32.74
CA GLY A 176 0.47 7.29 31.53
C GLY A 176 0.04 8.74 31.28
N ASN A 177 1.01 9.59 31.21
CA ASN A 177 0.83 10.98 30.80
C ASN A 177 1.13 11.08 29.32
#